data_183137d6736bd665fba9a89c3d000102
#
_entry.id   183137d6736bd665fba9a89c3d000102
#
_cell.length_a   1.000
_cell.length_b   1.000
_cell.length_c   1.000
_cell.angle_alpha   90.00
_cell.angle_beta   90.00
_cell.angle_gamma   90.00
#
_symmetry.space_group_name_H-M   'P 1'
#
loop_
_entity.id
_entity.type
_entity.pdbx_description
1 polymer ?
#
loop_
_entity_poly.entity_id
_entity_poly.type
_entity_poly.pdbx_seq_one_letter_code
_entity_poly.pdbx_strand_id
1 'polypeptide(L)'
;MKRSFIVFVLMAIILSSSAQQTQKPVLHGKNWMAVTGKPLAATAGAMTFQNGGNAVDAACAMLAATCTMWDVLSWGGETQALIYNPKTKKVIGINAMGVAPSGATAKFFKGKGYNFPPEYGALAATTPGTPGGLLYMLANYGKLSLEQVLAPAMEMAAGYPIEAQSANSMERNKELIKTWPYSKKVFLTHPGQKREAPEAGEIFVQKDLLQTLTKMVEVERTALKNGKSRSEAIMAAYDRFYKGDIAEEIVRGNKEQGGLFTMEDLANWKPIEEEPLSVNYKGIDVYKLKQWTQGPVLLQGLNILENFDLKSMGYNSAKYIHTVYQAMNLSFADRDFYYGDPYFAPAEPIRGLLSKDYAKQRAGLILDAKNNSNIGPGNPYPFEGRKNPYLKLLKQRGYELDSTKRNFEPSHDIRNSSSAVDYQDRLWKGTTSVEAADKEGWVVSITPSGGWMPACIAGNTGVGMSQRMQSFVLDANLNPFNVVEPGKRPRVTLTPSMALKDGKPFLSFAVQGGDTQDQNLLQFFLNVVEFGMNVQQAAEAANFNSNQLWLSLGGSKIDDRKPKPGQILLNTTTSESVKEDLKKRGYDLSFEERTSGPINAIFFDWAHGSFWGGSSNHGEDYGIGW
;
A
#
# COMPACT_ATOMS: atom_id res chain seq x y z
N MET A 1 -33.63 50.41 -5.61
CA MET A 1 -33.81 48.93 -5.82
C MET A 1 -32.79 48.32 -6.78
N LYS A 2 -32.43 48.86 -7.92
CA LYS A 2 -31.43 48.25 -8.86
C LYS A 2 -29.98 48.18 -8.31
N ARG A 3 -29.52 49.15 -7.50
CA ARG A 3 -28.17 49.14 -6.91
C ARG A 3 -28.01 48.11 -5.77
N SER A 4 -29.05 47.87 -4.99
CA SER A 4 -29.03 46.89 -3.89
C SER A 4 -29.01 45.43 -4.42
N PHE A 5 -29.61 45.19 -5.59
CA PHE A 5 -29.62 43.87 -6.22
C PHE A 5 -28.23 43.47 -6.78
N ILE A 6 -27.47 44.46 -7.32
CA ILE A 6 -26.12 44.21 -7.84
C ILE A 6 -25.13 43.93 -6.69
N VAL A 7 -25.28 44.56 -5.55
CA VAL A 7 -24.45 44.29 -4.37
C VAL A 7 -24.73 42.92 -3.79
N PHE A 8 -25.97 42.46 -3.80
CA PHE A 8 -26.35 41.11 -3.34
C PHE A 8 -25.85 40.02 -4.28
N VAL A 9 -25.86 40.23 -5.60
CA VAL A 9 -25.32 39.30 -6.61
C VAL A 9 -23.78 39.25 -6.54
N LEU A 10 -23.11 40.40 -6.33
CA LEU A 10 -21.68 40.44 -6.11
C LEU A 10 -21.25 39.79 -4.78
N MET A 11 -22.04 39.94 -3.71
CA MET A 11 -21.81 39.24 -2.44
C MET A 11 -22.04 37.73 -2.55
N ALA A 12 -23.03 37.29 -3.32
CA ALA A 12 -23.28 35.86 -3.59
C ALA A 12 -22.17 35.22 -4.45
N ILE A 13 -21.53 35.97 -5.34
CA ILE A 13 -20.39 35.49 -6.15
C ILE A 13 -19.10 35.40 -5.31
N ILE A 14 -18.95 36.27 -4.29
CA ILE A 14 -17.79 36.21 -3.37
C ILE A 14 -17.90 35.06 -2.36
N LEU A 15 -19.11 34.58 -2.06
CA LEU A 15 -19.35 33.44 -1.16
C LEU A 15 -19.14 32.07 -1.80
N SER A 16 -18.95 31.99 -3.14
CA SER A 16 -18.79 30.73 -3.87
C SER A 16 -17.35 30.34 -4.21
N SER A 17 -16.34 31.03 -3.71
CA SER A 17 -14.92 30.71 -3.95
C SER A 17 -14.10 30.54 -2.68
N SER A 18 -14.62 29.89 -1.65
CA SER A 18 -13.72 29.26 -0.66
C SER A 18 -13.26 27.92 -1.25
N ALA A 19 -12.44 27.98 -2.29
CA ALA A 19 -11.61 26.85 -2.67
C ALA A 19 -10.82 26.48 -1.42
N GLN A 20 -10.95 25.23 -0.96
CA GLN A 20 -10.17 24.74 0.17
C GLN A 20 -8.69 25.00 -0.13
N GLN A 21 -8.06 25.88 0.63
CA GLN A 21 -6.67 26.21 0.41
C GLN A 21 -5.83 25.00 0.81
N THR A 22 -5.18 24.37 -0.16
CA THR A 22 -4.26 23.26 0.09
C THR A 22 -2.95 23.76 0.71
N GLN A 23 -2.31 22.93 1.54
CA GLN A 23 -1.01 23.25 2.13
C GLN A 23 0.12 23.21 1.09
N LYS A 24 0.01 22.30 0.12
CA LYS A 24 0.92 22.22 -1.03
C LYS A 24 0.22 22.66 -2.31
N PRO A 25 0.94 23.28 -3.26
CA PRO A 25 0.38 23.58 -4.57
C PRO A 25 0.13 22.28 -5.34
N VAL A 26 -0.90 22.28 -6.22
CA VAL A 26 -1.01 21.26 -7.22
C VAL A 26 0.17 21.37 -8.20
N LEU A 27 0.79 20.25 -8.53
CA LEU A 27 1.89 20.21 -9.50
C LEU A 27 1.34 20.17 -10.92
N HIS A 28 2.03 20.81 -11.84
CA HIS A 28 1.72 20.75 -13.27
C HIS A 28 2.96 20.32 -14.04
N GLY A 29 2.81 19.41 -15.00
CA GLY A 29 3.86 18.98 -15.90
C GLY A 29 3.31 18.71 -17.29
N LYS A 30 4.15 18.86 -18.31
CA LYS A 30 3.81 18.56 -19.70
C LYS A 30 4.55 17.32 -20.22
N ASN A 31 5.78 17.13 -19.79
CA ASN A 31 6.65 16.09 -20.31
C ASN A 31 6.67 14.84 -19.43
N TRP A 32 6.66 15.04 -18.11
CA TRP A 32 6.67 13.98 -17.12
C TRP A 32 6.25 14.46 -15.73
N MET A 33 5.93 13.48 -14.88
CA MET A 33 5.60 13.69 -13.47
C MET A 33 6.21 12.55 -12.65
N ALA A 34 6.83 12.89 -11.49
CA ALA A 34 7.37 11.95 -10.51
C ALA A 34 6.89 12.34 -9.12
N VAL A 35 6.18 11.46 -8.40
CA VAL A 35 5.65 11.72 -7.06
C VAL A 35 5.94 10.52 -6.16
N THR A 36 6.46 10.75 -4.94
CA THR A 36 6.79 9.65 -4.00
C THR A 36 6.94 10.18 -2.56
N GLY A 37 7.25 9.29 -1.62
CA GLY A 37 7.31 9.57 -0.18
C GLY A 37 8.50 10.41 0.30
N LYS A 38 9.51 10.68 -0.56
CA LYS A 38 10.73 11.40 -0.18
C LYS A 38 11.18 12.39 -1.24
N PRO A 39 11.59 13.63 -0.84
CA PRO A 39 12.07 14.64 -1.78
C PRO A 39 13.26 14.17 -2.64
N LEU A 40 14.28 13.56 -2.01
CA LEU A 40 15.45 13.04 -2.75
C LEU A 40 15.08 11.89 -3.68
N ALA A 41 14.11 11.06 -3.33
CA ALA A 41 13.64 10.00 -4.22
C ALA A 41 12.85 10.57 -5.40
N ALA A 42 12.02 11.60 -5.21
CA ALA A 42 11.37 12.31 -6.31
C ALA A 42 12.42 12.96 -7.24
N THR A 43 13.51 13.50 -6.68
CA THR A 43 14.64 14.02 -7.44
C THR A 43 15.34 12.94 -8.26
N ALA A 44 15.52 11.72 -7.71
CA ALA A 44 16.07 10.58 -8.46
C ALA A 44 15.20 10.25 -9.68
N GLY A 45 13.87 10.28 -9.56
CA GLY A 45 12.94 10.13 -10.68
C GLY A 45 13.10 11.24 -11.73
N ALA A 46 13.18 12.49 -11.30
CA ALA A 46 13.37 13.65 -12.18
C ALA A 46 14.71 13.56 -12.95
N MET A 47 15.80 13.22 -12.28
CA MET A 47 17.12 13.00 -12.89
C MET A 47 17.07 11.88 -13.94
N THR A 48 16.35 10.80 -13.65
CA THR A 48 16.16 9.67 -14.56
C THR A 48 15.43 10.09 -15.83
N PHE A 49 14.38 10.90 -15.72
CA PHE A 49 13.70 11.49 -16.87
C PHE A 49 14.62 12.41 -17.69
N GLN A 50 15.40 13.25 -17.03
CA GLN A 50 16.38 14.14 -17.70
C GLN A 50 17.46 13.35 -18.46
N ASN A 51 17.82 12.18 -17.97
CA ASN A 51 18.77 11.27 -18.63
C ASN A 51 18.13 10.41 -19.74
N GLY A 52 16.90 10.70 -20.16
CA GLY A 52 16.22 10.04 -21.28
C GLY A 52 15.45 8.76 -20.92
N GLY A 53 15.28 8.47 -19.64
CA GLY A 53 14.42 7.38 -19.15
C GLY A 53 12.94 7.65 -19.41
N ASN A 54 12.14 6.56 -19.44
CA ASN A 54 10.69 6.64 -19.44
C ASN A 54 10.13 6.55 -18.00
N ALA A 55 8.80 6.56 -17.84
CA ALA A 55 8.18 6.50 -16.51
C ALA A 55 8.54 5.21 -15.74
N VAL A 56 8.84 4.10 -16.42
CA VAL A 56 9.26 2.86 -15.74
C VAL A 56 10.68 2.99 -15.18
N ASP A 57 11.61 3.58 -15.93
CA ASP A 57 12.97 3.86 -15.45
C ASP A 57 12.93 4.79 -14.23
N ALA A 58 12.14 5.87 -14.33
CA ALA A 58 11.98 6.83 -13.23
C ALA A 58 11.35 6.21 -11.99
N ALA A 59 10.32 5.37 -12.17
CA ALA A 59 9.70 4.64 -11.06
C ALA A 59 10.67 3.65 -10.40
N CYS A 60 11.50 2.94 -11.19
CA CYS A 60 12.55 2.05 -10.67
C CYS A 60 13.63 2.82 -9.90
N ALA A 61 14.03 4.00 -10.38
CA ALA A 61 15.00 4.85 -9.68
C ALA A 61 14.44 5.41 -8.35
N MET A 62 13.17 5.87 -8.35
CA MET A 62 12.48 6.29 -7.13
C MET A 62 12.33 5.14 -6.13
N LEU A 63 11.97 3.94 -6.60
CA LEU A 63 11.89 2.73 -5.79
C LEU A 63 13.23 2.38 -5.14
N ALA A 64 14.32 2.39 -5.92
CA ALA A 64 15.66 2.14 -5.42
C ALA A 64 16.09 3.19 -4.37
N ALA A 65 15.80 4.46 -4.62
CA ALA A 65 16.09 5.56 -3.71
C ALA A 65 15.31 5.42 -2.39
N THR A 66 13.98 5.21 -2.44
CA THR A 66 13.14 5.04 -1.23
C THR A 66 13.58 3.85 -0.39
N CYS A 67 13.95 2.72 -1.01
CA CYS A 67 14.52 1.56 -0.31
C CYS A 67 15.83 1.90 0.41
N THR A 68 16.70 2.68 -0.24
CA THR A 68 18.00 3.08 0.31
C THR A 68 17.87 4.11 1.44
N MET A 69 16.84 4.96 1.36
CA MET A 69 16.51 5.97 2.38
C MET A 69 15.71 5.41 3.56
N TRP A 70 15.31 4.15 3.53
CA TRP A 70 14.44 3.55 4.55
C TRP A 70 13.09 4.26 4.71
N ASP A 71 12.52 4.65 3.58
CA ASP A 71 11.19 5.28 3.53
C ASP A 71 10.08 4.25 3.77
N VAL A 72 10.03 3.75 5.03
CA VAL A 72 9.09 2.74 5.52
C VAL A 72 9.15 1.42 4.72
N LEU A 73 10.28 1.16 4.05
CA LEU A 73 10.61 -0.07 3.34
C LEU A 73 12.13 -0.23 3.21
N SER A 74 12.56 -1.35 2.65
CA SER A 74 13.97 -1.60 2.30
C SER A 74 14.12 -2.56 1.14
N TRP A 75 15.36 -2.80 0.72
CA TRP A 75 15.69 -3.65 -0.43
C TRP A 75 15.22 -5.12 -0.29
N GLY A 76 15.08 -5.65 0.91
CA GLY A 76 14.53 -7.00 1.12
C GLY A 76 13.02 -7.05 1.26
N GLY A 77 12.33 -5.95 1.01
CA GLY A 77 10.87 -5.85 1.00
C GLY A 77 10.23 -6.45 -0.25
N GLU A 78 9.06 -5.93 -0.59
CA GLU A 78 8.25 -6.36 -1.70
C GLU A 78 7.75 -5.19 -2.55
N THR A 79 7.48 -5.47 -3.84
CA THR A 79 7.00 -4.46 -4.81
C THR A 79 5.75 -4.95 -5.51
N GLN A 80 4.75 -4.08 -5.53
CA GLN A 80 3.48 -4.25 -6.22
C GLN A 80 3.28 -3.06 -7.14
N ALA A 81 3.09 -3.34 -8.44
CA ALA A 81 2.95 -2.27 -9.42
C ALA A 81 1.80 -2.50 -10.39
N LEU A 82 1.22 -1.39 -10.85
CA LEU A 82 0.40 -1.31 -12.05
C LEU A 82 1.15 -0.46 -13.06
N ILE A 83 1.25 -0.96 -14.30
CA ILE A 83 1.92 -0.27 -15.42
C ILE A 83 0.93 -0.16 -16.56
N TYR A 84 0.60 1.06 -16.99
CA TYR A 84 -0.07 1.26 -18.27
C TYR A 84 0.97 1.29 -19.39
N ASN A 85 0.84 0.36 -20.32
CA ASN A 85 1.70 0.25 -21.50
C ASN A 85 1.04 0.94 -22.69
N PRO A 86 1.53 2.09 -23.16
CA PRO A 86 0.91 2.85 -24.25
C PRO A 86 0.94 2.12 -25.60
N LYS A 87 1.89 1.17 -25.80
CA LYS A 87 1.99 0.40 -27.03
C LYS A 87 0.86 -0.63 -27.16
N THR A 88 0.50 -1.28 -26.06
CA THR A 88 -0.58 -2.29 -26.02
C THR A 88 -1.91 -1.74 -25.52
N LYS A 89 -1.92 -0.53 -24.95
CA LYS A 89 -3.07 0.10 -24.29
C LYS A 89 -3.66 -0.75 -23.16
N LYS A 90 -2.82 -1.52 -22.48
CA LYS A 90 -3.22 -2.41 -21.38
C LYS A 90 -2.58 -1.96 -20.08
N VAL A 91 -3.30 -2.19 -18.98
CA VAL A 91 -2.74 -2.14 -17.63
C VAL A 91 -2.18 -3.52 -17.29
N ILE A 92 -0.95 -3.55 -16.81
CA ILE A 92 -0.21 -4.75 -16.44
C ILE A 92 -0.01 -4.72 -14.93
N GLY A 93 -0.27 -5.84 -14.24
CA GLY A 93 0.02 -6.03 -12.84
C GLY A 93 1.38 -6.70 -12.62
N ILE A 94 2.17 -6.19 -11.70
CA ILE A 94 3.43 -6.81 -11.26
C ILE A 94 3.27 -7.27 -9.82
N ASN A 95 3.35 -8.58 -9.62
CA ASN A 95 3.37 -9.23 -8.32
C ASN A 95 4.80 -9.63 -7.98
N ALA A 96 5.50 -8.76 -7.28
CA ALA A 96 6.81 -9.07 -6.71
C ALA A 96 6.72 -9.16 -5.18
N MET A 97 5.67 -9.84 -4.69
CA MET A 97 5.55 -10.23 -3.29
C MET A 97 6.47 -11.41 -3.00
N GLY A 98 7.18 -11.36 -1.88
CA GLY A 98 7.96 -12.48 -1.38
C GLY A 98 7.08 -13.66 -0.97
N VAL A 99 7.66 -14.86 -0.96
CA VAL A 99 6.98 -16.08 -0.54
C VAL A 99 7.44 -16.55 0.83
N ALA A 100 6.62 -17.33 1.51
CA ALA A 100 6.99 -18.02 2.73
C ALA A 100 8.13 -19.02 2.46
N PRO A 101 9.24 -19.01 3.25
CA PRO A 101 10.32 -19.99 3.11
C PRO A 101 9.84 -21.44 3.26
N SER A 102 10.59 -22.39 2.73
CA SER A 102 10.26 -23.83 2.74
C SER A 102 10.05 -24.40 4.16
N GLY A 103 10.71 -23.85 5.18
CA GLY A 103 10.51 -24.21 6.59
C GLY A 103 9.29 -23.56 7.28
N ALA A 104 8.62 -22.61 6.64
CA ALA A 104 7.57 -21.82 7.25
C ALA A 104 6.19 -22.48 7.11
N THR A 105 5.80 -23.28 8.11
CA THR A 105 4.50 -23.96 8.17
C THR A 105 3.67 -23.50 9.38
N ALA A 106 2.34 -23.62 9.29
CA ALA A 106 1.46 -23.34 10.43
C ALA A 106 1.85 -24.19 11.67
N LYS A 107 2.24 -25.45 11.45
CA LYS A 107 2.72 -26.34 12.52
C LYS A 107 3.99 -25.81 13.19
N PHE A 108 4.95 -25.29 12.41
CA PHE A 108 6.19 -24.71 12.93
C PHE A 108 5.91 -23.52 13.86
N PHE A 109 5.11 -22.55 13.41
CA PHE A 109 4.80 -21.36 14.22
C PHE A 109 3.95 -21.69 15.44
N LYS A 110 2.91 -22.55 15.31
CA LYS A 110 2.10 -23.02 16.44
C LYS A 110 2.95 -23.77 17.47
N GLY A 111 3.92 -24.58 17.03
CA GLY A 111 4.85 -25.29 17.90
C GLY A 111 5.78 -24.35 18.72
N LYS A 112 5.96 -23.10 18.26
CA LYS A 112 6.67 -22.04 18.98
C LYS A 112 5.75 -21.15 19.83
N GLY A 113 4.43 -21.46 19.91
CA GLY A 113 3.47 -20.70 20.72
C GLY A 113 2.88 -19.46 20.02
N TYR A 114 3.07 -19.31 18.71
CA TYR A 114 2.50 -18.19 17.97
C TYR A 114 1.04 -18.44 17.54
N ASN A 115 0.20 -17.39 17.59
CA ASN A 115 -1.13 -17.37 16.95
C ASN A 115 -1.07 -16.79 15.53
N PHE A 116 -0.11 -15.91 15.26
CA PHE A 116 0.30 -15.40 13.95
C PHE A 116 1.82 -15.48 13.86
N PRO A 117 2.44 -15.52 12.67
CA PRO A 117 3.89 -15.37 12.57
C PRO A 117 4.37 -14.07 13.23
N PRO A 118 5.61 -14.00 13.73
CA PRO A 118 6.10 -12.85 14.49
C PRO A 118 6.14 -11.57 13.66
N GLU A 119 6.05 -10.43 14.34
CA GLU A 119 6.02 -9.11 13.70
C GLU A 119 7.39 -8.69 13.16
N TYR A 120 8.47 -9.05 13.87
CA TYR A 120 9.84 -8.62 13.56
C TYR A 120 10.84 -9.78 13.61
N GLY A 121 12.04 -9.52 13.09
CA GLY A 121 13.17 -10.45 13.11
C GLY A 121 13.17 -11.41 11.93
N ALA A 122 14.14 -12.31 11.91
CA ALA A 122 14.40 -13.21 10.79
C ALA A 122 13.24 -14.18 10.46
N LEU A 123 12.42 -14.55 11.46
CA LEU A 123 11.22 -15.40 11.27
C LEU A 123 10.03 -14.65 10.68
N ALA A 124 10.06 -13.31 10.66
CA ALA A 124 9.03 -12.49 10.04
C ALA A 124 9.25 -12.32 8.53
N ALA A 125 10.40 -12.77 8.01
CA ALA A 125 10.83 -12.51 6.64
C ALA A 125 10.17 -13.46 5.63
N THR A 126 9.62 -12.87 4.55
CA THR A 126 9.40 -13.55 3.27
C THR A 126 10.63 -13.35 2.38
N THR A 127 10.77 -14.13 1.30
CA THR A 127 11.85 -13.93 0.34
C THR A 127 11.85 -12.48 -0.18
N PRO A 128 13.02 -11.86 -0.41
CA PRO A 128 13.11 -10.50 -0.97
C PRO A 128 12.38 -10.41 -2.31
N GLY A 129 11.47 -9.45 -2.45
CA GLY A 129 10.71 -9.25 -3.68
C GLY A 129 11.12 -8.02 -4.46
N THR A 130 11.49 -6.93 -3.76
CA THR A 130 11.77 -5.63 -4.39
C THR A 130 12.90 -5.68 -5.43
N PRO A 131 14.06 -6.29 -5.19
CA PRO A 131 15.12 -6.32 -6.21
C PRO A 131 14.65 -6.98 -7.50
N GLY A 132 13.99 -8.14 -7.40
CA GLY A 132 13.49 -8.84 -8.56
C GLY A 132 12.35 -8.14 -9.28
N GLY A 133 11.46 -7.47 -8.54
CA GLY A 133 10.40 -6.64 -9.13
C GLY A 133 10.96 -5.45 -9.91
N LEU A 134 11.91 -4.73 -9.32
CA LEU A 134 12.63 -3.63 -9.98
C LEU A 134 13.34 -4.10 -11.26
N LEU A 135 14.14 -5.15 -11.16
CA LEU A 135 14.91 -5.68 -12.29
C LEU A 135 13.99 -6.19 -13.42
N TYR A 136 12.87 -6.84 -13.06
CA TYR A 136 11.88 -7.29 -14.03
C TYR A 136 11.22 -6.12 -14.78
N MET A 137 10.74 -5.11 -14.05
CA MET A 137 10.11 -3.93 -14.65
C MET A 137 11.11 -3.18 -15.56
N LEU A 138 12.33 -2.97 -15.07
CA LEU A 138 13.37 -2.29 -15.82
C LEU A 138 13.73 -3.06 -17.09
N ALA A 139 13.98 -4.38 -17.00
CA ALA A 139 14.38 -5.22 -18.13
C ALA A 139 13.35 -5.24 -19.25
N ASN A 140 12.06 -5.30 -18.91
CA ASN A 140 10.97 -5.50 -19.87
C ASN A 140 10.35 -4.19 -20.38
N TYR A 141 10.36 -3.11 -19.58
CA TYR A 141 9.61 -1.89 -19.88
C TYR A 141 10.44 -0.61 -19.83
N GLY A 142 11.61 -0.62 -19.20
CA GLY A 142 12.53 0.52 -19.16
C GLY A 142 13.37 0.66 -20.42
N LYS A 143 14.11 1.76 -20.50
CA LYS A 143 15.04 2.12 -21.59
C LYS A 143 16.51 2.17 -21.15
N LEU A 144 16.76 2.58 -19.90
CA LEU A 144 18.08 2.82 -19.35
C LEU A 144 18.74 1.51 -18.85
N SER A 145 20.06 1.54 -18.63
CA SER A 145 20.79 0.46 -17.98
C SER A 145 20.48 0.41 -16.47
N LEU A 146 20.76 -0.73 -15.84
CA LEU A 146 20.65 -0.86 -14.38
C LEU A 146 21.57 0.13 -13.67
N GLU A 147 22.80 0.31 -14.20
CA GLU A 147 23.75 1.28 -13.68
C GLU A 147 23.16 2.70 -13.63
N GLN A 148 22.53 3.16 -14.74
CA GLN A 148 21.94 4.50 -14.80
C GLN A 148 20.76 4.66 -13.82
N VAL A 149 19.93 3.63 -13.68
CA VAL A 149 18.76 3.65 -12.79
C VAL A 149 19.16 3.56 -11.32
N LEU A 150 20.20 2.78 -10.98
CA LEU A 150 20.65 2.64 -9.60
C LEU A 150 21.63 3.75 -9.16
N ALA A 151 22.15 4.58 -10.07
CA ALA A 151 23.15 5.60 -9.74
C ALA A 151 22.72 6.51 -8.57
N PRO A 152 21.49 7.07 -8.50
CA PRO A 152 21.07 7.88 -7.36
C PRO A 152 21.05 7.09 -6.05
N ALA A 153 20.55 5.85 -6.06
CA ALA A 153 20.50 5.00 -4.87
C ALA A 153 21.92 4.60 -4.38
N MET A 154 22.84 4.36 -5.30
CA MET A 154 24.24 4.08 -4.97
C MET A 154 24.94 5.30 -4.37
N GLU A 155 24.68 6.50 -4.90
CA GLU A 155 25.18 7.76 -4.33
C GLU A 155 24.64 7.96 -2.89
N MET A 156 23.33 7.72 -2.67
CA MET A 156 22.74 7.75 -1.34
C MET A 156 23.34 6.70 -0.40
N ALA A 157 23.61 5.49 -0.88
CA ALA A 157 24.28 4.46 -0.07
C ALA A 157 25.71 4.82 0.29
N ALA A 158 26.41 5.57 -0.56
CA ALA A 158 27.73 6.12 -0.28
C ALA A 158 27.68 7.24 0.78
N GLY A 159 26.54 7.93 0.92
CA GLY A 159 26.30 8.91 1.98
C GLY A 159 25.30 9.98 1.57
N TYR A 160 24.23 10.15 2.36
CA TYR A 160 23.24 11.19 2.15
C TYR A 160 22.80 11.81 3.51
N PRO A 161 22.34 13.07 3.52
CA PRO A 161 21.81 13.66 4.75
C PRO A 161 20.49 12.97 5.12
N ILE A 162 20.49 12.20 6.23
CA ILE A 162 19.32 11.42 6.66
C ILE A 162 18.21 12.34 7.19
N GLU A 163 16.96 12.04 6.84
CA GLU A 163 15.81 12.81 7.29
C GLU A 163 15.43 12.48 8.74
N ALA A 164 14.75 13.42 9.37
CA ALA A 164 14.28 13.30 10.74
C ALA A 164 13.38 12.09 10.99
N GLN A 165 12.53 11.75 10.02
CA GLN A 165 11.62 10.61 10.11
C GLN A 165 12.37 9.29 10.31
N SER A 166 13.31 8.98 9.42
CA SER A 166 14.10 7.74 9.46
C SER A 166 15.04 7.72 10.66
N ALA A 167 15.78 8.82 10.91
CA ALA A 167 16.70 8.95 12.05
C ALA A 167 15.99 8.76 13.40
N ASN A 168 14.83 9.38 13.59
CA ASN A 168 14.06 9.25 14.83
C ASN A 168 13.37 7.89 14.94
N SER A 169 12.99 7.26 13.83
CA SER A 169 12.48 5.88 13.86
C SER A 169 13.55 4.87 14.31
N MET A 170 14.78 5.02 13.83
CA MET A 170 15.93 4.22 14.30
C MET A 170 16.17 4.39 15.82
N GLU A 171 16.18 5.64 16.31
CA GLU A 171 16.40 5.92 17.73
C GLU A 171 15.28 5.35 18.62
N ARG A 172 14.00 5.54 18.24
CA ARG A 172 12.87 4.97 19.00
C ARG A 172 12.93 3.45 19.12
N ASN A 173 13.49 2.78 18.12
CA ASN A 173 13.55 1.32 18.04
C ASN A 173 14.92 0.74 18.39
N LYS A 174 15.86 1.55 18.92
CA LYS A 174 17.25 1.14 19.13
C LYS A 174 17.42 -0.11 19.98
N GLU A 175 16.59 -0.32 21.00
CA GLU A 175 16.73 -1.48 21.89
C GLU A 175 16.41 -2.79 21.14
N LEU A 176 15.44 -2.79 20.26
CA LEU A 176 15.16 -3.94 19.41
C LEU A 176 16.25 -4.11 18.32
N ILE A 177 16.69 -3.02 17.70
CA ILE A 177 17.78 -3.00 16.70
C ILE A 177 19.07 -3.60 17.28
N LYS A 178 19.40 -3.36 18.56
CA LYS A 178 20.56 -3.93 19.25
C LYS A 178 20.57 -5.45 19.31
N THR A 179 19.39 -6.08 19.24
CA THR A 179 19.27 -7.55 19.26
C THR A 179 19.72 -8.20 17.94
N TRP A 180 19.87 -7.43 16.85
CA TRP A 180 20.29 -7.90 15.54
C TRP A 180 21.66 -7.33 15.16
N PRO A 181 22.71 -8.16 15.11
CA PRO A 181 24.08 -7.69 14.98
C PRO A 181 24.35 -6.86 13.72
N TYR A 182 23.74 -7.23 12.58
CA TYR A 182 23.90 -6.52 11.32
C TYR A 182 23.13 -5.20 11.30
N SER A 183 21.93 -5.17 11.86
CA SER A 183 21.11 -3.96 11.98
C SER A 183 21.76 -2.94 12.93
N LYS A 184 22.25 -3.41 14.08
CA LYS A 184 23.02 -2.58 15.01
C LYS A 184 24.19 -1.89 14.33
N LYS A 185 24.98 -2.63 13.51
CA LYS A 185 26.15 -2.11 12.78
C LYS A 185 25.76 -0.96 11.83
N VAL A 186 24.60 -1.05 11.17
CA VAL A 186 24.17 -0.07 10.16
C VAL A 186 23.46 1.11 10.77
N PHE A 187 22.51 0.88 11.70
CA PHE A 187 21.60 1.92 12.16
C PHE A 187 22.07 2.69 13.40
N LEU A 188 22.95 2.12 14.23
CA LEU A 188 23.42 2.76 15.45
C LEU A 188 24.84 3.30 15.25
N THR A 189 24.92 4.48 14.61
CA THR A 189 26.19 5.13 14.23
C THR A 189 26.97 5.70 15.41
N HIS A 190 26.30 5.90 16.57
CA HIS A 190 26.88 6.47 17.79
C HIS A 190 26.75 5.52 19.00
N PRO A 191 27.31 4.29 18.94
CA PRO A 191 27.12 3.27 19.96
C PRO A 191 27.60 3.75 21.33
N GLY A 192 26.76 3.55 22.36
CA GLY A 192 27.06 3.94 23.75
C GLY A 192 26.81 5.41 24.10
N GLN A 193 26.35 6.22 23.16
CA GLN A 193 25.90 7.59 23.43
C GLN A 193 24.42 7.61 23.86
N LYS A 194 23.95 8.76 24.39
CA LYS A 194 22.54 8.95 24.76
C LYS A 194 21.61 8.71 23.56
N ARG A 195 21.95 9.29 22.40
CA ARG A 195 21.38 8.99 21.09
C ARG A 195 22.37 8.09 20.34
N GLU A 196 21.93 6.91 19.94
CA GLU A 196 22.80 5.95 19.23
C GLU A 196 22.52 5.91 17.71
N ALA A 197 21.34 6.32 17.27
CA ALA A 197 21.02 6.50 15.87
C ALA A 197 21.53 7.84 15.33
N PRO A 198 21.71 8.01 14.00
CA PRO A 198 22.14 9.28 13.43
C PRO A 198 21.19 10.43 13.77
N GLU A 199 21.70 11.65 13.78
CA GLU A 199 20.90 12.86 13.89
C GLU A 199 20.31 13.24 12.52
N ALA A 200 19.20 13.97 12.53
CA ALA A 200 18.63 14.50 11.27
C ALA A 200 19.63 15.44 10.59
N GLY A 201 19.88 15.24 9.31
CA GLY A 201 20.86 15.98 8.50
C GLY A 201 22.29 15.39 8.55
N GLU A 202 22.56 14.40 9.40
CA GLU A 202 23.84 13.71 9.42
C GLU A 202 24.03 12.86 8.13
N ILE A 203 25.28 12.78 7.66
CA ILE A 203 25.58 11.94 6.49
C ILE A 203 25.53 10.47 6.88
N PHE A 204 24.49 9.80 6.45
CA PHE A 204 24.27 8.39 6.72
C PHE A 204 24.84 7.51 5.59
N VAL A 205 25.78 6.63 5.95
CA VAL A 205 26.53 5.79 5.02
C VAL A 205 26.15 4.32 5.21
N GLN A 206 25.88 3.62 4.10
CA GLN A 206 25.46 2.21 4.07
C GLN A 206 26.42 1.37 3.22
N LYS A 207 27.65 1.14 3.74
CA LYS A 207 28.74 0.49 3.00
C LYS A 207 28.37 -0.88 2.44
N ASP A 208 27.71 -1.73 3.25
CA ASP A 208 27.35 -3.09 2.86
C ASP A 208 26.28 -3.07 1.75
N LEU A 209 25.33 -2.12 1.80
CA LEU A 209 24.34 -1.92 0.73
C LEU A 209 24.99 -1.43 -0.56
N LEU A 210 25.87 -0.43 -0.47
CA LEU A 210 26.61 0.07 -1.64
C LEU A 210 27.37 -1.06 -2.33
N GLN A 211 28.02 -1.94 -1.55
CA GLN A 211 28.73 -3.10 -2.10
C GLN A 211 27.76 -4.07 -2.82
N THR A 212 26.59 -4.32 -2.25
CA THR A 212 25.55 -5.17 -2.86
C THR A 212 25.09 -4.59 -4.20
N LEU A 213 24.74 -3.29 -4.25
CA LEU A 213 24.32 -2.61 -5.48
C LEU A 213 25.46 -2.57 -6.52
N THR A 214 26.70 -2.33 -6.10
CA THR A 214 27.88 -2.36 -6.97
C THR A 214 28.04 -3.72 -7.63
N LYS A 215 27.91 -4.82 -6.89
CA LYS A 215 27.97 -6.19 -7.45
C LYS A 215 26.91 -6.41 -8.53
N MET A 216 25.69 -5.88 -8.36
CA MET A 216 24.63 -5.99 -9.36
C MET A 216 24.98 -5.23 -10.65
N VAL A 217 25.51 -4.02 -10.53
CA VAL A 217 25.96 -3.21 -11.68
C VAL A 217 27.15 -3.83 -12.39
N GLU A 218 28.12 -4.39 -11.65
CA GLU A 218 29.31 -5.05 -12.23
C GLU A 218 28.95 -6.25 -13.11
N VAL A 219 27.97 -7.08 -12.70
CA VAL A 219 27.55 -8.21 -13.51
C VAL A 219 26.78 -7.77 -14.77
N GLU A 220 25.98 -6.71 -14.69
CA GLU A 220 25.35 -6.08 -15.87
C GLU A 220 26.43 -5.62 -16.87
N ARG A 221 27.38 -4.82 -16.40
CA ARG A 221 28.50 -4.33 -17.23
C ARG A 221 29.27 -5.47 -17.92
N THR A 222 29.53 -6.54 -17.15
CA THR A 222 30.24 -7.72 -17.68
C THR A 222 29.40 -8.44 -18.75
N ALA A 223 28.10 -8.59 -18.52
CA ALA A 223 27.19 -9.22 -19.49
C ALA A 223 27.11 -8.40 -20.78
N LEU A 224 27.01 -7.07 -20.70
CA LEU A 224 27.03 -6.17 -21.86
C LEU A 224 28.33 -6.27 -22.64
N LYS A 225 29.50 -6.29 -21.96
CA LYS A 225 30.82 -6.49 -22.61
C LYS A 225 30.92 -7.82 -23.34
N ASN A 226 30.20 -8.85 -22.85
CA ASN A 226 30.12 -10.17 -23.45
C ASN A 226 29.04 -10.27 -24.54
N GLY A 227 28.50 -9.16 -25.02
CA GLY A 227 27.54 -9.09 -26.13
C GLY A 227 26.11 -9.45 -25.79
N LYS A 228 25.74 -9.53 -24.50
CA LYS A 228 24.35 -9.72 -24.08
C LYS A 228 23.52 -8.47 -24.36
N SER A 229 22.25 -8.67 -24.69
CA SER A 229 21.29 -7.57 -24.79
C SER A 229 21.11 -6.87 -23.43
N ARG A 230 20.60 -5.63 -23.44
CA ARG A 230 20.30 -4.88 -22.23
C ARG A 230 19.42 -5.68 -21.24
N SER A 231 18.34 -6.30 -21.73
CA SER A 231 17.44 -7.08 -20.87
C SER A 231 18.15 -8.30 -20.26
N GLU A 232 18.92 -9.04 -21.04
CA GLU A 232 19.71 -10.18 -20.54
C GLU A 232 20.76 -9.74 -19.51
N ALA A 233 21.38 -8.58 -19.71
CA ALA A 233 22.38 -8.05 -18.79
C ALA A 233 21.75 -7.64 -17.44
N ILE A 234 20.58 -7.01 -17.45
CA ILE A 234 19.81 -6.70 -16.24
C ILE A 234 19.40 -8.00 -15.54
N MET A 235 18.97 -9.02 -16.29
CA MET A 235 18.60 -10.32 -15.71
C MET A 235 19.80 -11.10 -15.17
N ALA A 236 21.03 -10.83 -15.62
CA ALA A 236 22.22 -11.37 -14.98
C ALA A 236 22.43 -10.80 -13.56
N ALA A 237 22.06 -9.54 -13.32
CA ALA A 237 22.04 -8.98 -11.97
C ALA A 237 20.96 -9.64 -11.10
N TYR A 238 19.80 -9.99 -11.66
CA TYR A 238 18.76 -10.79 -10.98
C TYR A 238 19.33 -12.15 -10.53
N ASP A 239 20.01 -12.87 -11.43
CA ASP A 239 20.60 -14.17 -11.09
C ASP A 239 21.68 -14.04 -9.99
N ARG A 240 22.53 -13.00 -10.03
CA ARG A 240 23.51 -12.76 -8.97
C ARG A 240 22.87 -12.50 -7.62
N PHE A 241 21.73 -11.77 -7.58
CA PHE A 241 21.01 -11.48 -6.34
C PHE A 241 20.34 -12.74 -5.77
N TYR A 242 19.71 -13.57 -6.60
CA TYR A 242 18.88 -14.69 -6.13
C TYR A 242 19.56 -16.06 -6.13
N LYS A 243 20.68 -16.21 -6.86
CA LYS A 243 21.39 -17.51 -7.06
C LYS A 243 22.90 -17.42 -6.82
N GLY A 244 23.45 -16.20 -6.75
CA GLY A 244 24.89 -15.97 -6.57
C GLY A 244 25.29 -15.64 -5.14
N ASP A 245 26.45 -15.01 -5.03
CA ASP A 245 27.11 -14.64 -3.76
C ASP A 245 26.28 -13.73 -2.87
N ILE A 246 25.36 -12.92 -3.44
CA ILE A 246 24.44 -12.09 -2.65
C ILE A 246 23.40 -12.98 -1.96
N ALA A 247 22.83 -13.98 -2.67
CA ALA A 247 21.90 -14.94 -2.07
C ALA A 247 22.55 -15.77 -0.96
N GLU A 248 23.79 -16.21 -1.17
CA GLU A 248 24.57 -16.98 -0.17
C GLU A 248 24.70 -16.19 1.12
N GLU A 249 25.06 -14.91 1.04
CA GLU A 249 25.21 -14.04 2.19
C GLU A 249 23.86 -13.72 2.88
N ILE A 250 22.78 -13.51 2.11
CA ILE A 250 21.41 -13.33 2.65
C ILE A 250 20.99 -14.58 3.44
N VAL A 251 21.17 -15.77 2.87
CA VAL A 251 20.81 -17.04 3.53
C VAL A 251 21.65 -17.26 4.78
N ARG A 252 22.96 -17.02 4.70
CA ARG A 252 23.87 -17.14 5.85
C ARG A 252 23.41 -16.22 6.99
N GLY A 253 23.27 -14.93 6.72
CA GLY A 253 22.91 -13.93 7.74
C GLY A 253 21.48 -14.10 8.28
N ASN A 254 20.53 -14.61 7.47
CA ASN A 254 19.19 -14.94 7.92
C ASN A 254 19.22 -16.14 8.89
N LYS A 255 19.95 -17.21 8.54
CA LYS A 255 20.07 -18.41 9.39
C LYS A 255 20.76 -18.12 10.72
N GLU A 256 21.82 -17.32 10.74
CA GLU A 256 22.50 -16.90 11.97
C GLU A 256 21.54 -16.21 12.96
N GLN A 257 20.55 -15.48 12.43
CA GLN A 257 19.54 -14.78 13.22
C GLN A 257 18.28 -15.62 13.47
N GLY A 258 18.33 -16.94 13.20
CA GLY A 258 17.25 -17.89 13.47
C GLY A 258 16.17 -17.93 12.40
N GLY A 259 16.40 -17.38 11.20
CA GLY A 259 15.48 -17.40 10.08
C GLY A 259 15.47 -18.72 9.31
N LEU A 260 14.60 -18.80 8.29
CA LEU A 260 14.28 -20.05 7.60
C LEU A 260 14.74 -20.10 6.13
N PHE A 261 15.40 -19.06 5.60
CA PHE A 261 15.78 -19.04 4.19
C PHE A 261 16.74 -20.16 3.83
N THR A 262 16.52 -20.73 2.66
CA THR A 262 17.45 -21.62 1.97
C THR A 262 17.85 -21.01 0.63
N MET A 263 18.94 -21.48 0.03
CA MET A 263 19.33 -21.07 -1.33
C MET A 263 18.23 -21.39 -2.34
N GLU A 264 17.53 -22.50 -2.14
CA GLU A 264 16.44 -22.92 -3.01
C GLU A 264 15.23 -21.97 -2.92
N ASP A 265 14.89 -21.47 -1.73
CA ASP A 265 13.82 -20.49 -1.54
C ASP A 265 14.07 -19.21 -2.36
N LEU A 266 15.32 -18.75 -2.39
CA LEU A 266 15.70 -17.58 -3.17
C LEU A 266 15.76 -17.89 -4.67
N ALA A 267 16.41 -18.97 -5.06
CA ALA A 267 16.63 -19.34 -6.46
C ALA A 267 15.31 -19.64 -7.22
N ASN A 268 14.31 -20.18 -6.53
CA ASN A 268 13.00 -20.51 -7.11
C ASN A 268 12.03 -19.33 -7.14
N TRP A 269 12.29 -18.27 -6.36
CA TRP A 269 11.42 -17.10 -6.35
C TRP A 269 11.55 -16.30 -7.66
N LYS A 270 10.42 -15.81 -8.15
CA LYS A 270 10.35 -14.90 -9.30
C LYS A 270 9.11 -14.00 -9.22
N PRO A 271 9.17 -12.77 -9.76
CA PRO A 271 7.99 -11.94 -9.92
C PRO A 271 7.00 -12.58 -10.91
N ILE A 272 5.74 -12.23 -10.76
CA ILE A 272 4.67 -12.67 -11.66
C ILE A 272 4.09 -11.42 -12.34
N GLU A 273 4.04 -11.45 -13.67
CA GLU A 273 3.20 -10.52 -14.42
C GLU A 273 1.78 -11.08 -14.46
N GLU A 274 0.81 -10.24 -14.13
CA GLU A 274 -0.58 -10.67 -14.04
C GLU A 274 -1.54 -9.65 -14.66
N GLU A 275 -2.65 -10.14 -15.18
CA GLU A 275 -3.77 -9.29 -15.56
C GLU A 275 -4.42 -8.75 -14.28
N PRO A 276 -4.50 -7.42 -14.09
CA PRO A 276 -5.12 -6.83 -12.92
C PRO A 276 -6.64 -6.99 -12.95
N LEU A 277 -7.26 -6.91 -11.78
CA LEU A 277 -8.71 -6.86 -11.64
C LEU A 277 -9.21 -5.45 -11.95
N SER A 278 -10.42 -5.33 -12.51
CA SER A 278 -11.05 -4.03 -12.75
C SER A 278 -12.56 -4.06 -12.55
N VAL A 279 -13.12 -2.89 -12.26
CA VAL A 279 -14.55 -2.62 -12.30
C VAL A 279 -14.79 -1.29 -12.98
N ASN A 280 -15.94 -1.15 -13.65
CA ASN A 280 -16.38 0.14 -14.16
C ASN A 280 -17.21 0.86 -13.10
N TYR A 281 -16.85 2.12 -12.81
CA TYR A 281 -17.61 3.03 -11.95
C TYR A 281 -17.97 4.29 -12.74
N LYS A 282 -19.24 4.41 -13.11
CA LYS A 282 -19.78 5.58 -13.85
C LYS A 282 -18.95 5.96 -15.10
N GLY A 283 -18.54 4.95 -15.88
CA GLY A 283 -17.77 5.14 -17.12
C GLY A 283 -16.25 5.25 -16.94
N ILE A 284 -15.74 4.99 -15.74
CA ILE A 284 -14.31 4.95 -15.43
C ILE A 284 -13.94 3.53 -15.04
N ASP A 285 -12.96 2.94 -15.73
CA ASP A 285 -12.44 1.61 -15.43
C ASP A 285 -11.33 1.73 -14.37
N VAL A 286 -11.57 1.19 -13.20
CA VAL A 286 -10.64 1.25 -12.05
C VAL A 286 -9.94 -0.08 -11.89
N TYR A 287 -8.62 -0.07 -11.90
CA TYR A 287 -7.74 -1.24 -11.86
C TYR A 287 -7.06 -1.39 -10.52
N LYS A 288 -7.00 -2.62 -10.03
CA LYS A 288 -6.27 -3.04 -8.82
C LYS A 288 -5.61 -4.39 -9.06
N LEU A 289 -4.56 -4.70 -8.31
CA LEU A 289 -3.99 -6.04 -8.33
C LEU A 289 -4.95 -7.07 -7.75
N LYS A 290 -4.65 -8.35 -7.95
CA LYS A 290 -5.49 -9.47 -7.49
C LYS A 290 -5.59 -9.54 -5.96
N GLN A 291 -6.41 -10.45 -5.48
CA GLN A 291 -6.81 -10.60 -4.07
C GLN A 291 -5.73 -11.11 -3.12
N TRP A 292 -4.51 -11.34 -3.59
CA TRP A 292 -3.33 -11.43 -2.74
C TRP A 292 -2.96 -10.05 -2.14
N THR A 293 -3.53 -8.98 -2.68
CA THR A 293 -3.56 -7.64 -2.09
C THR A 293 -4.95 -7.35 -1.52
N GLN A 294 -5.10 -6.28 -0.76
CA GLN A 294 -6.43 -5.81 -0.38
C GLN A 294 -7.13 -4.96 -1.46
N GLY A 295 -6.46 -4.68 -2.59
CA GLY A 295 -6.98 -3.82 -3.66
C GLY A 295 -8.44 -4.05 -4.09
N PRO A 296 -8.90 -5.30 -4.24
CA PRO A 296 -10.29 -5.55 -4.61
C PRO A 296 -11.34 -5.03 -3.61
N VAL A 297 -10.96 -4.66 -2.37
CA VAL A 297 -11.87 -3.97 -1.42
C VAL A 297 -12.38 -2.66 -2.00
N LEU A 298 -11.48 -1.87 -2.62
CA LEU A 298 -11.87 -0.62 -3.29
C LEU A 298 -12.83 -0.90 -4.45
N LEU A 299 -12.56 -1.92 -5.26
CA LEU A 299 -13.43 -2.31 -6.38
C LEU A 299 -14.82 -2.76 -5.89
N GLN A 300 -14.89 -3.57 -4.84
CA GLN A 300 -16.15 -3.95 -4.21
C GLN A 300 -16.87 -2.73 -3.63
N GLY A 301 -16.14 -1.85 -2.93
CA GLY A 301 -16.68 -0.61 -2.38
C GLY A 301 -17.32 0.26 -3.47
N LEU A 302 -16.65 0.44 -4.60
CA LEU A 302 -17.20 1.19 -5.75
C LEU A 302 -18.46 0.52 -6.30
N ASN A 303 -18.47 -0.80 -6.49
CA ASN A 303 -19.64 -1.52 -6.97
C ASN A 303 -20.85 -1.39 -6.01
N ILE A 304 -20.61 -1.40 -4.70
CA ILE A 304 -21.65 -1.19 -3.69
C ILE A 304 -22.16 0.26 -3.75
N LEU A 305 -21.24 1.23 -3.78
CA LEU A 305 -21.56 2.66 -3.73
C LEU A 305 -22.23 3.18 -5.01
N GLU A 306 -22.06 2.52 -6.15
CA GLU A 306 -22.75 2.87 -7.40
C GLU A 306 -24.29 2.78 -7.28
N ASN A 307 -24.80 2.06 -6.28
CA ASN A 307 -26.24 1.98 -5.99
C ASN A 307 -26.79 3.21 -5.24
N PHE A 308 -25.95 4.21 -4.94
CA PHE A 308 -26.32 5.40 -4.16
C PHE A 308 -25.96 6.68 -4.91
N ASP A 309 -26.77 7.73 -4.73
CA ASP A 309 -26.45 9.08 -5.21
C ASP A 309 -25.59 9.81 -4.17
N LEU A 310 -24.27 9.52 -4.17
CA LEU A 310 -23.33 10.08 -3.20
C LEU A 310 -23.22 11.60 -3.28
N LYS A 311 -23.32 12.16 -4.50
CA LYS A 311 -23.22 13.60 -4.71
C LYS A 311 -24.34 14.35 -4.01
N SER A 312 -25.58 13.85 -4.07
CA SER A 312 -26.72 14.47 -3.40
C SER A 312 -26.68 14.42 -1.88
N MET A 313 -25.88 13.48 -1.30
CA MET A 313 -25.68 13.39 0.14
C MET A 313 -24.85 14.55 0.69
N GLY A 314 -24.02 15.17 -0.14
CA GLY A 314 -23.10 16.23 0.23
C GLY A 314 -21.78 15.70 0.82
N TYR A 315 -20.68 16.35 0.46
CA TYR A 315 -19.33 15.98 0.90
C TYR A 315 -19.22 15.98 2.43
N ASN A 316 -18.72 14.88 2.99
CA ASN A 316 -18.54 14.68 4.45
C ASN A 316 -19.78 14.95 5.32
N SER A 317 -21.00 14.89 4.77
CA SER A 317 -22.22 14.84 5.57
C SER A 317 -22.30 13.53 6.37
N ALA A 318 -23.06 13.51 7.44
CA ALA A 318 -23.25 12.28 8.22
C ALA A 318 -23.84 11.13 7.39
N LYS A 319 -24.73 11.43 6.44
CA LYS A 319 -25.29 10.44 5.51
C LYS A 319 -24.23 9.87 4.56
N TYR A 320 -23.38 10.73 3.99
CA TYR A 320 -22.26 10.31 3.12
C TYR A 320 -21.27 9.43 3.89
N ILE A 321 -20.79 9.91 5.06
CA ILE A 321 -19.85 9.17 5.91
C ILE A 321 -20.44 7.81 6.28
N HIS A 322 -21.69 7.77 6.72
CA HIS A 322 -22.38 6.53 7.06
C HIS A 322 -22.43 5.55 5.88
N THR A 323 -22.84 5.99 4.69
CA THR A 323 -22.99 5.13 3.51
C THR A 323 -21.64 4.56 3.07
N VAL A 324 -20.60 5.41 2.98
CA VAL A 324 -19.25 4.98 2.57
C VAL A 324 -18.62 4.07 3.64
N TYR A 325 -18.77 4.38 4.94
CA TYR A 325 -18.31 3.54 6.03
C TYR A 325 -18.92 2.13 5.97
N GLN A 326 -20.25 2.03 5.76
CA GLN A 326 -20.94 0.74 5.67
C GLN A 326 -20.47 -0.05 4.43
N ALA A 327 -20.31 0.60 3.28
CA ALA A 327 -19.80 -0.06 2.07
C ALA A 327 -18.38 -0.60 2.25
N MET A 328 -17.48 0.19 2.89
CA MET A 328 -16.14 -0.27 3.25
C MET A 328 -16.19 -1.49 4.15
N ASN A 329 -16.98 -1.46 5.22
CA ASN A 329 -17.07 -2.58 6.17
C ASN A 329 -17.58 -3.87 5.51
N LEU A 330 -18.55 -3.77 4.60
CA LEU A 330 -19.03 -4.92 3.82
C LEU A 330 -17.90 -5.53 2.97
N SER A 331 -17.11 -4.68 2.32
CA SER A 331 -15.98 -5.12 1.48
C SER A 331 -14.83 -5.69 2.32
N PHE A 332 -14.52 -5.07 3.47
CA PHE A 332 -13.49 -5.58 4.39
C PHE A 332 -13.88 -6.90 5.06
N ALA A 333 -15.16 -7.09 5.38
CA ALA A 333 -15.64 -8.38 5.90
C ALA A 333 -15.41 -9.52 4.89
N ASP A 334 -15.62 -9.26 3.59
CA ASP A 334 -15.31 -10.21 2.52
C ASP A 334 -13.80 -10.43 2.38
N ARG A 335 -12.98 -9.36 2.42
CA ARG A 335 -11.51 -9.45 2.41
C ARG A 335 -11.00 -10.35 3.51
N ASP A 336 -11.48 -10.15 4.73
CA ASP A 336 -10.99 -10.84 5.92
C ASP A 336 -11.19 -12.35 5.86
N PHE A 337 -12.13 -12.81 5.06
CA PHE A 337 -12.42 -14.24 4.92
C PHE A 337 -11.99 -14.84 3.58
N TYR A 338 -12.13 -14.10 2.44
CA TYR A 338 -12.00 -14.69 1.11
C TYR A 338 -10.69 -14.35 0.37
N TYR A 339 -9.86 -13.41 0.88
CA TYR A 339 -8.66 -12.99 0.16
C TYR A 339 -7.44 -13.79 0.58
N GLY A 340 -6.62 -14.18 -0.40
CA GLY A 340 -5.39 -14.92 -0.24
C GLY A 340 -4.58 -14.96 -1.53
N ASP A 341 -3.68 -15.92 -1.65
CA ASP A 341 -2.84 -16.11 -2.84
C ASP A 341 -3.60 -16.90 -3.92
N PRO A 342 -3.98 -16.27 -5.06
CA PRO A 342 -4.78 -16.93 -6.11
C PRO A 342 -4.06 -18.06 -6.84
N TYR A 343 -2.78 -18.25 -6.57
CA TYR A 343 -1.97 -19.32 -7.15
C TYR A 343 -1.91 -20.57 -6.27
N PHE A 344 -2.60 -20.53 -5.11
CA PHE A 344 -2.74 -21.65 -4.16
C PHE A 344 -4.22 -22.04 -3.98
N ALA A 345 -4.46 -23.32 -3.70
CA ALA A 345 -5.79 -23.76 -3.30
C ALA A 345 -6.11 -23.28 -1.85
N PRO A 346 -7.37 -23.03 -1.54
CA PRO A 346 -8.55 -23.06 -2.39
C PRO A 346 -8.69 -21.81 -3.29
N ALA A 347 -9.36 -21.96 -4.43
CA ALA A 347 -9.60 -20.83 -5.34
C ALA A 347 -10.66 -19.87 -4.78
N GLU A 348 -10.34 -18.60 -4.69
CA GLU A 348 -11.21 -17.56 -4.19
C GLU A 348 -12.39 -17.27 -5.14
N PRO A 349 -13.54 -16.83 -4.60
CA PRO A 349 -14.73 -16.52 -5.41
C PRO A 349 -14.68 -15.08 -5.98
N ILE A 350 -13.58 -14.71 -6.65
CA ILE A 350 -13.30 -13.32 -7.02
C ILE A 350 -14.30 -12.74 -8.03
N ARG A 351 -14.80 -13.56 -8.98
CA ARG A 351 -15.81 -13.10 -9.94
C ARG A 351 -17.13 -12.78 -9.25
N GLY A 352 -17.53 -13.62 -8.29
CA GLY A 352 -18.70 -13.36 -7.46
C GLY A 352 -18.54 -12.11 -6.60
N LEU A 353 -17.40 -11.94 -5.94
CA LEU A 353 -17.08 -10.77 -5.11
C LEU A 353 -17.15 -9.45 -5.89
N LEU A 354 -16.75 -9.44 -7.17
CA LEU A 354 -16.76 -8.25 -8.03
C LEU A 354 -18.03 -8.14 -8.90
N SER A 355 -19.01 -9.03 -8.75
CA SER A 355 -20.27 -8.98 -9.47
C SER A 355 -21.11 -7.79 -9.03
N LYS A 356 -21.72 -7.08 -9.99
CA LYS A 356 -22.66 -5.98 -9.72
C LYS A 356 -23.91 -6.46 -8.98
N ASP A 357 -24.39 -7.67 -9.25
CA ASP A 357 -25.55 -8.26 -8.58
C ASP A 357 -25.23 -8.58 -7.12
N TYR A 358 -24.04 -9.12 -6.84
CA TYR A 358 -23.57 -9.30 -5.46
C TYR A 358 -23.45 -7.96 -4.73
N ALA A 359 -22.89 -6.96 -5.38
CA ALA A 359 -22.75 -5.63 -4.81
C ALA A 359 -24.13 -4.99 -4.50
N LYS A 360 -25.12 -5.17 -5.37
CA LYS A 360 -26.51 -4.73 -5.14
C LYS A 360 -27.13 -5.43 -3.92
N GLN A 361 -26.91 -6.74 -3.77
CA GLN A 361 -27.34 -7.47 -2.58
C GLN A 361 -26.68 -6.91 -1.31
N ARG A 362 -25.34 -6.68 -1.36
CA ARG A 362 -24.60 -6.10 -0.23
C ARG A 362 -25.07 -4.67 0.09
N ALA A 363 -25.35 -3.84 -0.91
CA ALA A 363 -25.90 -2.50 -0.73
C ALA A 363 -27.22 -2.49 0.04
N GLY A 364 -28.08 -3.51 -0.16
CA GLY A 364 -29.32 -3.69 0.58
C GLY A 364 -29.15 -3.94 2.09
N LEU A 365 -27.94 -4.21 2.56
CA LEU A 365 -27.62 -4.35 3.99
C LEU A 365 -27.27 -3.02 4.68
N ILE A 366 -27.10 -1.94 3.92
CA ILE A 366 -26.85 -0.60 4.45
C ILE A 366 -28.18 -0.01 4.95
N LEU A 367 -28.27 0.22 6.24
CA LEU A 367 -29.47 0.74 6.90
C LEU A 367 -29.38 2.25 7.04
N ASP A 368 -30.36 3.00 6.51
CA ASP A 368 -30.33 4.47 6.52
C ASP A 368 -30.21 5.10 7.91
N ALA A 369 -30.83 4.48 8.92
CA ALA A 369 -31.01 5.11 10.23
C ALA A 369 -29.92 4.76 11.26
N LYS A 370 -29.21 3.65 11.08
CA LYS A 370 -28.25 3.16 12.09
C LYS A 370 -27.10 2.37 11.51
N ASN A 371 -25.98 2.42 12.22
CA ASN A 371 -24.84 1.57 11.93
C ASN A 371 -25.19 0.08 12.04
N ASN A 372 -24.89 -0.68 11.02
CA ASN A 372 -24.93 -2.14 11.07
C ASN A 372 -23.55 -2.66 11.47
N SER A 373 -23.29 -2.77 12.77
CA SER A 373 -22.02 -3.23 13.31
C SER A 373 -21.80 -4.74 13.20
N ASN A 374 -22.85 -5.51 12.84
CA ASN A 374 -22.82 -6.98 12.76
C ASN A 374 -22.56 -7.50 11.34
N ILE A 375 -21.84 -6.73 10.52
CA ILE A 375 -21.47 -7.09 9.17
C ILE A 375 -20.47 -8.25 9.20
N GLY A 376 -20.79 -9.30 8.44
CA GLY A 376 -19.90 -10.42 8.17
C GLY A 376 -19.64 -10.62 6.68
N PRO A 377 -18.79 -11.60 6.32
CA PRO A 377 -18.60 -11.98 4.92
C PRO A 377 -19.93 -12.39 4.29
N GLY A 378 -20.16 -12.01 3.05
CA GLY A 378 -21.33 -12.43 2.29
C GLY A 378 -21.16 -13.80 1.63
N ASN A 379 -22.08 -14.12 0.72
CA ASN A 379 -22.00 -15.35 -0.07
C ASN A 379 -21.82 -15.06 -1.57
N PRO A 380 -20.58 -14.85 -2.05
CA PRO A 380 -20.31 -14.51 -3.45
C PRO A 380 -20.43 -15.69 -4.43
N TYR A 381 -20.35 -16.92 -3.95
CA TYR A 381 -20.29 -18.12 -4.80
C TYR A 381 -21.47 -18.29 -5.77
N PRO A 382 -22.75 -18.05 -5.40
CA PRO A 382 -23.86 -18.15 -6.33
C PRO A 382 -23.74 -17.21 -7.54
N PHE A 383 -23.08 -16.06 -7.35
CA PHE A 383 -22.90 -15.04 -8.41
C PHE A 383 -21.82 -15.43 -9.45
N GLU A 384 -21.15 -16.55 -9.25
CA GLU A 384 -20.26 -17.18 -10.24
C GLU A 384 -20.64 -18.62 -10.55
N GLY A 385 -21.88 -19.03 -10.19
CA GLY A 385 -22.44 -20.34 -10.51
C GLY A 385 -21.90 -21.50 -9.66
N ARG A 386 -21.30 -21.20 -8.49
CA ARG A 386 -20.71 -22.22 -7.59
C ARG A 386 -21.49 -22.32 -6.26
N LYS A 387 -21.35 -23.45 -5.58
CA LYS A 387 -21.82 -23.62 -4.18
C LYS A 387 -20.70 -23.19 -3.24
N ASN A 388 -21.07 -22.46 -2.18
CA ASN A 388 -20.10 -22.03 -1.15
C ASN A 388 -19.75 -23.22 -0.22
N PRO A 389 -18.51 -23.72 -0.22
CA PRO A 389 -18.09 -24.82 0.63
C PRO A 389 -17.94 -24.41 2.11
N TYR A 390 -17.93 -23.12 2.41
CA TYR A 390 -17.65 -22.58 3.73
C TYR A 390 -18.92 -22.16 4.52
N LEU A 391 -20.13 -22.45 4.01
CA LEU A 391 -21.39 -22.08 4.69
C LEU A 391 -21.46 -22.57 6.14
N LYS A 392 -21.00 -23.83 6.38
CA LYS A 392 -20.96 -24.41 7.73
C LYS A 392 -20.00 -23.64 8.65
N LEU A 393 -18.81 -23.34 8.16
CA LEU A 393 -17.79 -22.59 8.91
C LEU A 393 -18.28 -21.17 9.24
N LEU A 394 -18.87 -20.47 8.28
CA LEU A 394 -19.40 -19.12 8.46
C LEU A 394 -20.53 -19.10 9.50
N LYS A 395 -21.44 -20.07 9.47
CA LYS A 395 -22.50 -20.24 10.49
C LYS A 395 -21.91 -20.52 11.88
N GLN A 396 -20.90 -21.39 11.98
CA GLN A 396 -20.22 -21.69 13.25
C GLN A 396 -19.55 -20.46 13.85
N ARG A 397 -19.11 -19.50 13.03
CA ARG A 397 -18.56 -18.22 13.44
C ARG A 397 -19.64 -17.16 13.78
N GLY A 398 -20.91 -17.53 13.78
CA GLY A 398 -22.03 -16.64 14.07
C GLY A 398 -22.40 -15.69 12.92
N TYR A 399 -21.91 -15.95 11.70
CA TYR A 399 -22.29 -15.17 10.53
C TYR A 399 -23.57 -15.74 9.91
N GLU A 400 -24.65 -14.96 9.96
CA GLU A 400 -25.82 -15.19 9.14
C GLU A 400 -25.62 -14.46 7.81
N LEU A 401 -25.41 -15.22 6.75
CA LEU A 401 -25.14 -14.69 5.43
C LEU A 401 -26.38 -13.92 4.94
N ASP A 402 -26.19 -12.69 4.53
CA ASP A 402 -27.19 -11.83 3.89
C ASP A 402 -28.42 -11.48 4.74
N SER A 403 -28.33 -11.56 6.07
CA SER A 403 -29.41 -11.20 6.98
C SER A 403 -29.18 -9.84 7.62
N THR A 404 -30.19 -8.97 7.54
CA THR A 404 -30.29 -7.73 8.33
C THR A 404 -30.67 -7.99 9.78
N LYS A 405 -31.03 -9.25 10.10
CA LYS A 405 -31.44 -9.69 11.43
C LYS A 405 -30.30 -10.41 12.12
N ARG A 406 -29.53 -9.74 12.93
CA ARG A 406 -28.63 -10.36 13.90
C ARG A 406 -28.97 -9.86 15.29
N ASN A 407 -29.35 -10.80 16.17
CA ASN A 407 -29.35 -10.60 17.60
C ASN A 407 -27.92 -10.79 18.11
N PHE A 408 -27.07 -9.80 17.97
CA PHE A 408 -25.80 -9.75 18.67
C PHE A 408 -25.94 -8.68 19.75
N GLU A 409 -25.91 -9.07 21.00
CA GLU A 409 -25.70 -8.13 22.09
C GLU A 409 -24.25 -7.62 21.96
N PRO A 410 -24.02 -6.31 21.88
CA PRO A 410 -22.66 -5.79 21.93
C PRO A 410 -22.08 -6.21 23.28
N SER A 411 -20.96 -6.91 23.28
CA SER A 411 -20.17 -7.06 24.50
C SER A 411 -19.72 -5.66 24.91
N HIS A 412 -20.40 -5.11 25.91
CA HIS A 412 -20.05 -3.85 26.56
C HIS A 412 -18.74 -4.04 27.35
N ASP A 413 -17.63 -4.08 26.65
CA ASP A 413 -16.33 -3.82 27.24
C ASP A 413 -15.62 -2.75 26.40
N ILE A 414 -16.27 -1.57 26.39
CA ILE A 414 -15.72 -0.34 25.83
C ILE A 414 -14.79 0.27 26.88
N ARG A 415 -13.60 -0.28 27.02
CA ARG A 415 -12.47 0.43 27.65
C ARG A 415 -11.24 0.17 26.83
N ASN A 416 -10.98 1.11 25.97
CA ASN A 416 -9.71 1.66 25.50
C ASN A 416 -9.89 2.21 24.09
N SER A 417 -10.15 3.51 24.01
CA SER A 417 -9.94 4.30 22.79
C SER A 417 -8.50 4.06 22.33
N SER A 418 -8.32 3.63 21.09
CA SER A 418 -7.01 3.68 20.47
C SER A 418 -6.52 5.13 20.55
N SER A 419 -5.37 5.35 21.17
CA SER A 419 -4.79 6.69 21.28
C SER A 419 -4.37 7.22 19.91
N ALA A 420 -4.23 8.55 19.78
CA ALA A 420 -3.65 9.20 18.61
C ALA A 420 -2.32 8.57 18.17
N VAL A 421 -1.52 8.15 19.14
CA VAL A 421 -0.26 7.41 18.95
C VAL A 421 -0.47 6.10 18.17
N ASP A 422 -1.55 5.35 18.44
CA ASP A 422 -1.83 4.07 17.76
C ASP A 422 -2.18 4.25 16.27
N TYR A 423 -2.89 5.35 15.89
CA TYR A 423 -3.17 5.65 14.48
C TYR A 423 -1.91 6.06 13.72
N GLN A 424 -1.12 6.97 14.27
CA GLN A 424 0.13 7.42 13.66
C GLN A 424 1.14 6.26 13.54
N ASP A 425 1.31 5.44 14.58
CA ASP A 425 2.18 4.27 14.53
C ASP A 425 1.77 3.28 13.42
N ARG A 426 0.47 3.13 13.16
CA ARG A 426 -0.01 2.28 12.04
C ARG A 426 0.32 2.85 10.68
N LEU A 427 0.26 4.18 10.51
CA LEU A 427 0.68 4.83 9.24
C LEU A 427 2.16 4.59 8.95
N TRP A 428 3.00 4.50 9.99
CA TRP A 428 4.44 4.31 9.84
C TRP A 428 4.89 2.83 9.82
N LYS A 429 3.95 1.90 9.88
CA LYS A 429 4.23 0.46 9.71
C LYS A 429 4.12 0.05 8.24
N GLY A 430 5.15 0.41 7.48
CA GLY A 430 5.34 -0.05 6.10
C GLY A 430 4.61 0.76 5.05
N THR A 431 5.18 0.71 3.86
CA THR A 431 4.68 1.26 2.60
C THR A 431 5.04 2.73 2.36
N THR A 432 5.56 2.99 1.17
CA THR A 432 5.49 4.29 0.51
C THR A 432 4.70 4.15 -0.79
N SER A 433 4.60 5.20 -1.57
CA SER A 433 4.03 5.16 -2.91
C SER A 433 4.96 5.79 -3.93
N VAL A 434 4.95 5.27 -5.14
CA VAL A 434 5.73 5.79 -6.28
C VAL A 434 4.79 5.91 -7.47
N GLU A 435 4.63 7.14 -7.96
CA GLU A 435 3.81 7.47 -9.11
C GLU A 435 4.69 8.13 -10.18
N ALA A 436 4.68 7.61 -11.40
CA ALA A 436 5.41 8.18 -12.52
C ALA A 436 4.57 8.16 -13.80
N ALA A 437 4.65 9.24 -14.57
CA ALA A 437 4.03 9.34 -15.89
C ALA A 437 4.89 10.14 -16.85
N ASP A 438 4.83 9.81 -18.14
CA ASP A 438 5.56 10.54 -19.18
C ASP A 438 4.72 10.85 -20.42
N LYS A 439 5.22 11.74 -21.25
CA LYS A 439 4.56 12.16 -22.51
C LYS A 439 4.50 11.06 -23.58
N GLU A 440 5.23 9.96 -23.42
CA GLU A 440 5.13 8.80 -24.30
C GLU A 440 3.93 7.94 -23.94
N GLY A 441 3.29 8.24 -22.81
CA GLY A 441 2.06 7.61 -22.32
C GLY A 441 2.29 6.47 -21.33
N TRP A 442 3.52 6.20 -20.88
CA TRP A 442 3.76 5.26 -19.81
C TRP A 442 3.28 5.83 -18.48
N VAL A 443 2.60 4.99 -17.71
CA VAL A 443 2.14 5.32 -16.34
C VAL A 443 2.49 4.17 -15.42
N VAL A 444 3.04 4.49 -14.26
CA VAL A 444 3.44 3.51 -13.25
C VAL A 444 2.93 3.95 -11.88
N SER A 445 2.25 3.04 -11.19
CA SER A 445 1.85 3.18 -9.79
C SER A 445 2.42 2.02 -8.99
N ILE A 446 3.19 2.28 -7.94
CA ILE A 446 3.81 1.27 -7.07
C ILE A 446 3.48 1.57 -5.62
N THR A 447 3.16 0.54 -4.84
CA THR A 447 3.11 0.58 -3.37
C THR A 447 4.11 -0.39 -2.77
N PRO A 448 5.41 -0.08 -2.78
CA PRO A 448 6.43 -0.96 -2.25
C PRO A 448 6.43 -0.94 -0.72
N SER A 449 6.89 -2.00 -0.08
CA SER A 449 6.89 -2.10 1.37
C SER A 449 7.85 -3.17 1.87
N GLY A 450 7.81 -3.46 3.19
CA GLY A 450 8.62 -4.50 3.83
C GLY A 450 10.02 -4.02 4.21
N GLY A 451 10.50 -4.50 5.34
CA GLY A 451 11.80 -4.07 5.88
C GLY A 451 11.77 -2.66 6.49
N TRP A 452 10.59 -2.21 6.97
CA TRP A 452 10.47 -0.95 7.72
C TRP A 452 11.14 -1.04 9.11
N MET A 453 11.40 0.11 9.73
CA MET A 453 12.00 0.16 11.07
C MET A 453 11.04 -0.37 12.17
N PRO A 454 11.53 -1.22 13.07
CA PRO A 454 12.89 -1.77 13.12
C PRO A 454 13.09 -2.93 12.12
N ALA A 455 14.14 -2.88 11.32
CA ALA A 455 14.44 -3.87 10.28
C ALA A 455 15.58 -4.80 10.68
N CYS A 456 15.42 -6.10 10.41
CA CYS A 456 16.47 -7.11 10.56
C CYS A 456 17.25 -7.23 9.25
N ILE A 457 18.54 -6.89 9.24
CA ILE A 457 19.39 -6.94 8.05
C ILE A 457 19.95 -8.36 7.85
N ALA A 458 19.97 -8.84 6.62
CA ALA A 458 20.46 -10.16 6.23
C ALA A 458 21.98 -10.14 5.99
N GLY A 459 22.78 -10.53 6.97
CA GLY A 459 24.25 -10.58 6.83
C GLY A 459 24.89 -9.23 6.50
N ASN A 460 26.02 -9.26 5.82
CA ASN A 460 26.74 -8.04 5.38
C ASN A 460 26.25 -7.54 4.00
N THR A 461 24.96 -7.60 3.75
CA THR A 461 24.37 -7.17 2.47
C THR A 461 23.79 -5.76 2.51
N GLY A 462 23.50 -5.22 3.71
CA GLY A 462 22.70 -4.01 3.86
C GLY A 462 21.21 -4.19 3.50
N VAL A 463 20.78 -5.41 3.14
CA VAL A 463 19.40 -5.72 2.75
C VAL A 463 18.57 -5.97 4.00
N GLY A 464 17.69 -5.05 4.35
CA GLY A 464 16.69 -5.23 5.41
C GLY A 464 15.61 -6.21 4.97
N MET A 465 15.36 -7.24 5.78
CA MET A 465 14.38 -8.28 5.47
C MET A 465 12.95 -7.82 5.67
N SER A 466 12.04 -8.34 4.85
CA SER A 466 10.60 -8.12 4.97
C SER A 466 10.03 -8.61 6.31
N GLN A 467 8.91 -8.02 6.75
CA GLN A 467 8.14 -8.48 7.91
C GLN A 467 6.78 -9.08 7.50
N ARG A 468 6.64 -9.54 6.27
CA ARG A 468 5.34 -9.93 5.72
C ARG A 468 4.81 -11.29 6.15
N MET A 469 5.61 -12.15 6.77
CA MET A 469 5.09 -13.39 7.35
C MET A 469 3.94 -13.14 8.33
N GLN A 470 3.97 -12.03 9.09
CA GLN A 470 2.90 -11.67 10.02
C GLN A 470 1.52 -11.48 9.37
N SER A 471 1.46 -11.27 8.05
CA SER A 471 0.20 -11.13 7.30
C SER A 471 -0.52 -12.45 7.04
N PHE A 472 0.13 -13.59 7.21
CA PHE A 472 -0.51 -14.90 7.18
C PHE A 472 -1.33 -15.18 8.43
N VAL A 473 -2.31 -16.07 8.30
CA VAL A 473 -2.97 -16.72 9.44
C VAL A 473 -2.38 -18.12 9.65
N LEU A 474 -2.47 -18.64 10.89
CA LEU A 474 -2.08 -20.01 11.23
C LEU A 474 -3.29 -20.93 11.38
N ASP A 475 -4.50 -20.38 11.37
CA ASP A 475 -5.76 -21.11 11.53
C ASP A 475 -6.67 -20.88 10.32
N ALA A 476 -6.98 -21.94 9.60
CA ALA A 476 -7.91 -21.93 8.46
C ALA A 476 -9.33 -21.45 8.86
N ASN A 477 -9.70 -21.57 10.13
CA ASN A 477 -10.97 -21.03 10.61
C ASN A 477 -11.00 -19.49 10.56
N LEU A 478 -9.87 -18.79 10.62
CA LEU A 478 -9.81 -17.34 10.47
C LEU A 478 -9.92 -16.92 8.99
N ASN A 479 -9.13 -17.54 8.13
CA ASN A 479 -9.16 -17.32 6.69
C ASN A 479 -8.55 -18.53 5.98
N PRO A 480 -9.34 -19.39 5.32
CA PRO A 480 -8.83 -20.60 4.67
C PRO A 480 -7.94 -20.32 3.45
N PHE A 481 -8.02 -19.12 2.88
CA PHE A 481 -7.25 -18.72 1.69
C PHE A 481 -5.86 -18.17 2.03
N ASN A 482 -5.64 -17.71 3.27
CA ASN A 482 -4.40 -17.04 3.69
C ASN A 482 -3.63 -17.80 4.79
N VAL A 483 -3.82 -19.11 4.90
CA VAL A 483 -2.99 -19.94 5.81
C VAL A 483 -1.58 -20.00 5.27
N VAL A 484 -0.58 -19.91 6.17
CA VAL A 484 0.82 -20.02 5.80
C VAL A 484 1.16 -21.40 5.24
N GLU A 485 1.76 -21.41 4.06
CA GLU A 485 2.28 -22.58 3.38
C GLU A 485 3.61 -22.24 2.69
N PRO A 486 4.60 -23.14 2.63
CA PRO A 486 5.83 -22.93 1.89
C PRO A 486 5.58 -22.51 0.44
N GLY A 487 6.30 -21.49 -0.03
CA GLY A 487 6.17 -20.96 -1.39
C GLY A 487 4.96 -20.05 -1.64
N LYS A 488 4.03 -19.93 -0.69
CA LYS A 488 2.84 -19.09 -0.78
C LYS A 488 3.15 -17.62 -0.47
N ARG A 489 2.45 -16.70 -1.14
CA ARG A 489 2.47 -15.26 -0.87
C ARG A 489 1.46 -14.92 0.22
N PRO A 490 1.79 -14.10 1.23
CA PRO A 490 0.81 -13.63 2.18
C PRO A 490 -0.15 -12.63 1.52
N ARG A 491 -1.40 -12.57 2.00
CA ARG A 491 -2.29 -11.46 1.66
C ARG A 491 -1.77 -10.17 2.29
N VAL A 492 -1.52 -9.18 1.46
CA VAL A 492 -0.93 -7.90 1.88
C VAL A 492 -1.89 -6.72 1.74
N THR A 493 -1.57 -5.63 2.43
CA THR A 493 -2.36 -4.39 2.39
C THR A 493 -2.02 -3.46 1.24
N LEU A 494 -1.04 -3.82 0.40
CA LEU A 494 -0.40 -2.99 -0.60
C LEU A 494 -1.26 -2.90 -1.88
N THR A 495 -1.50 -1.69 -2.38
CA THR A 495 -2.60 -1.52 -3.29
C THR A 495 -2.43 -0.33 -4.26
N PRO A 496 -1.49 -0.43 -5.24
CA PRO A 496 -1.41 0.55 -6.30
C PRO A 496 -2.74 0.63 -7.06
N SER A 497 -3.05 1.79 -7.62
CA SER A 497 -4.33 2.05 -8.26
C SER A 497 -4.14 2.77 -9.59
N MET A 498 -4.93 2.40 -10.57
CA MET A 498 -4.98 3.09 -11.85
C MET A 498 -6.41 3.16 -12.34
N ALA A 499 -6.80 4.29 -12.93
CA ALA A 499 -8.10 4.45 -13.54
C ALA A 499 -7.94 4.91 -15.00
N LEU A 500 -8.74 4.33 -15.88
CA LEU A 500 -8.83 4.71 -17.27
C LEU A 500 -10.23 5.28 -17.56
N LYS A 501 -10.28 6.31 -18.40
CA LYS A 501 -11.52 6.84 -18.94
C LYS A 501 -11.42 6.83 -20.46
N ASP A 502 -12.41 6.25 -21.13
CA ASP A 502 -12.41 6.07 -22.58
C ASP A 502 -11.12 5.38 -23.09
N GLY A 503 -10.62 4.39 -22.33
CA GLY A 503 -9.42 3.61 -22.63
C GLY A 503 -8.09 4.36 -22.47
N LYS A 504 -8.11 5.59 -21.94
CA LYS A 504 -6.90 6.41 -21.67
C LYS A 504 -6.65 6.58 -20.17
N PRO A 505 -5.40 6.68 -19.72
CA PRO A 505 -5.10 7.01 -18.34
C PRO A 505 -5.88 8.26 -17.88
N PHE A 506 -6.54 8.13 -16.75
CA PHE A 506 -7.30 9.19 -16.12
C PHE A 506 -6.69 9.60 -14.79
N LEU A 507 -6.33 8.59 -13.96
CA LEU A 507 -5.79 8.80 -12.63
C LEU A 507 -4.86 7.63 -12.26
N SER A 508 -3.68 7.94 -11.72
CA SER A 508 -2.77 7.02 -11.05
C SER A 508 -2.66 7.47 -9.60
N PHE A 509 -2.85 6.56 -8.62
CA PHE A 509 -2.94 6.95 -7.22
C PHE A 509 -2.60 5.81 -6.27
N ALA A 510 -1.83 6.12 -5.25
CA ALA A 510 -1.44 5.18 -4.22
C ALA A 510 -1.26 5.86 -2.86
N VAL A 511 -1.16 5.07 -1.80
CA VAL A 511 -1.07 5.58 -0.42
C VAL A 511 -0.30 4.63 0.47
N GLN A 512 0.34 5.16 1.49
CA GLN A 512 0.87 4.45 2.65
C GLN A 512 -0.23 4.21 3.70
N GLY A 513 -0.10 3.21 4.58
CA GLY A 513 -0.93 3.13 5.79
C GLY A 513 -1.58 1.78 6.09
N GLY A 514 -1.01 0.66 5.69
CA GLY A 514 -1.52 -0.67 6.07
C GLY A 514 -2.99 -0.88 5.69
N ASP A 515 -3.81 -1.32 6.63
CA ASP A 515 -5.25 -1.58 6.40
C ASP A 515 -6.09 -0.33 6.09
N THR A 516 -5.56 0.90 6.28
CA THR A 516 -6.26 2.14 5.92
C THR A 516 -6.12 2.51 4.44
N GLN A 517 -5.24 1.84 3.68
CA GLN A 517 -4.91 2.20 2.31
C GLN A 517 -6.15 2.30 1.40
N ASP A 518 -6.90 1.22 1.22
CA ASP A 518 -8.08 1.25 0.34
C ASP A 518 -9.24 2.07 0.91
N GLN A 519 -9.27 2.32 2.22
CA GLN A 519 -10.23 3.26 2.82
C GLN A 519 -9.95 4.70 2.37
N ASN A 520 -8.68 5.12 2.41
CA ASN A 520 -8.25 6.44 1.97
C ASN A 520 -8.32 6.60 0.45
N LEU A 521 -7.90 5.58 -0.32
CA LEU A 521 -7.93 5.62 -1.79
C LEU A 521 -9.35 5.63 -2.34
N LEU A 522 -10.30 4.91 -1.71
CA LEU A 522 -11.71 4.97 -2.09
C LEU A 522 -12.26 6.38 -1.92
N GLN A 523 -12.02 7.02 -0.77
CA GLN A 523 -12.48 8.39 -0.52
C GLN A 523 -11.78 9.40 -1.41
N PHE A 524 -10.47 9.26 -1.65
CA PHE A 524 -9.73 10.07 -2.60
C PHE A 524 -10.35 10.00 -4.02
N PHE A 525 -10.62 8.79 -4.51
CA PHE A 525 -11.24 8.59 -5.82
C PHE A 525 -12.63 9.25 -5.89
N LEU A 526 -13.45 9.06 -4.86
CA LEU A 526 -14.78 9.69 -4.77
C LEU A 526 -14.68 11.22 -4.70
N ASN A 527 -13.69 11.78 -3.99
CA ASN A 527 -13.45 13.21 -3.93
C ASN A 527 -13.17 13.81 -5.31
N VAL A 528 -12.41 13.12 -6.14
CA VAL A 528 -12.13 13.54 -7.52
C VAL A 528 -13.37 13.36 -8.40
N VAL A 529 -14.01 12.18 -8.37
CA VAL A 529 -15.03 11.81 -9.35
C VAL A 529 -16.43 12.35 -9.01
N GLU A 530 -16.83 12.31 -7.72
CA GLU A 530 -18.16 12.75 -7.29
C GLU A 530 -18.20 14.25 -6.93
N PHE A 531 -17.13 14.76 -6.33
CA PHE A 531 -17.10 16.13 -5.81
C PHE A 531 -16.23 17.08 -6.62
N GLY A 532 -15.53 16.60 -7.67
CA GLY A 532 -14.77 17.44 -8.59
C GLY A 532 -13.53 18.11 -8.00
N MET A 533 -12.98 17.56 -6.92
CA MET A 533 -11.74 18.05 -6.35
C MET A 533 -10.55 17.77 -7.30
N ASN A 534 -9.61 18.71 -7.39
CA ASN A 534 -8.34 18.40 -8.04
C ASN A 534 -7.51 17.43 -7.18
N VAL A 535 -6.46 16.83 -7.75
CA VAL A 535 -5.67 15.77 -7.08
C VAL A 535 -5.02 16.23 -5.77
N GLN A 536 -4.60 17.51 -5.66
CA GLN A 536 -4.02 18.02 -4.42
C GLN A 536 -5.09 18.25 -3.35
N GLN A 537 -6.23 18.83 -3.73
CA GLN A 537 -7.38 18.97 -2.83
C GLN A 537 -7.85 17.61 -2.30
N ALA A 538 -7.95 16.62 -3.18
CA ALA A 538 -8.38 15.28 -2.82
C ALA A 538 -7.34 14.55 -1.93
N ALA A 539 -6.03 14.77 -2.15
CA ALA A 539 -4.96 14.20 -1.34
C ALA A 539 -4.90 14.77 0.08
N GLU A 540 -5.27 16.04 0.26
CA GLU A 540 -5.30 16.70 1.58
C GLU A 540 -6.69 16.69 2.24
N ALA A 541 -7.72 16.26 1.53
CA ALA A 541 -9.08 16.22 2.04
C ALA A 541 -9.20 15.32 3.27
N ALA A 542 -9.97 15.78 4.26
CA ALA A 542 -10.25 14.99 5.46
C ALA A 542 -11.02 13.72 5.09
N ASN A 543 -10.44 12.58 5.43
CA ASN A 543 -11.06 11.27 5.32
C ASN A 543 -11.57 10.79 6.69
N PHE A 544 -12.22 9.65 6.69
CA PHE A 544 -12.52 8.90 7.90
C PHE A 544 -12.07 7.45 7.71
N ASN A 545 -11.79 6.76 8.82
CA ASN A 545 -11.33 5.38 8.79
C ASN A 545 -12.15 4.49 9.71
N SER A 546 -12.50 3.30 9.23
CA SER A 546 -13.13 2.25 10.01
C SER A 546 -12.07 1.40 10.71
N ASN A 547 -12.33 1.03 11.97
CA ASN A 547 -11.58 -0.01 12.67
C ASN A 547 -12.37 -1.33 12.73
N GLN A 548 -13.47 -1.46 12.00
CA GLN A 548 -14.30 -2.67 11.93
C GLN A 548 -13.77 -3.66 10.89
N LEU A 549 -12.53 -4.08 11.07
CA LEU A 549 -11.83 -5.05 10.21
C LEU A 549 -10.76 -5.80 11.01
N TRP A 550 -10.37 -6.99 10.55
CA TRP A 550 -9.20 -7.69 11.08
C TRP A 550 -7.91 -7.03 10.60
N LEU A 551 -7.06 -6.64 11.54
CA LEU A 551 -5.76 -6.05 11.19
C LEU A 551 -4.85 -7.08 10.52
N SER A 552 -4.28 -6.71 9.39
CA SER A 552 -3.34 -7.54 8.62
C SER A 552 -1.95 -7.57 9.25
N LEU A 553 -1.62 -6.51 9.98
CA LEU A 553 -0.33 -6.30 10.66
C LEU A 553 -0.57 -6.08 12.15
N GLY A 554 0.42 -6.42 12.99
CA GLY A 554 0.37 -6.19 14.42
C GLY A 554 0.88 -7.35 15.24
N GLY A 555 0.61 -7.33 16.54
CA GLY A 555 1.06 -8.31 17.49
C GLY A 555 0.65 -9.75 17.17
N SER A 556 1.33 -10.70 17.80
CA SER A 556 1.07 -12.14 17.64
C SER A 556 -0.19 -12.64 18.38
N LYS A 557 -0.84 -11.79 19.17
CA LYS A 557 -2.06 -12.14 19.90
C LYS A 557 -3.30 -11.87 19.05
N ILE A 558 -4.28 -12.74 19.15
CA ILE A 558 -5.56 -12.63 18.44
C ILE A 558 -6.31 -11.33 18.78
N ASP A 559 -6.31 -10.94 20.07
CA ASP A 559 -7.04 -9.77 20.55
C ASP A 559 -6.51 -8.44 19.99
N ASP A 560 -5.21 -8.38 19.67
CA ASP A 560 -4.58 -7.19 19.09
C ASP A 560 -5.08 -6.89 17.66
N ARG A 561 -5.69 -7.89 17.00
CA ARG A 561 -6.11 -7.81 15.58
C ARG A 561 -7.61 -7.80 15.36
N LYS A 562 -8.41 -7.98 16.39
CA LYS A 562 -9.87 -8.08 16.27
C LYS A 562 -10.52 -6.79 15.74
N PRO A 563 -11.57 -6.92 14.93
CA PRO A 563 -12.40 -5.78 14.55
C PRO A 563 -12.96 -5.05 15.76
N LYS A 564 -13.07 -3.72 15.65
CA LYS A 564 -13.75 -2.85 16.63
C LYS A 564 -15.06 -2.36 16.01
N PRO A 565 -16.19 -3.06 16.23
CA PRO A 565 -17.46 -2.75 15.58
C PRO A 565 -17.96 -1.34 15.88
N GLY A 566 -18.36 -0.61 14.84
CA GLY A 566 -18.91 0.75 14.97
C GLY A 566 -17.89 1.84 15.27
N GLN A 567 -16.60 1.52 15.44
CA GLN A 567 -15.58 2.52 15.69
C GLN A 567 -15.18 3.21 14.39
N ILE A 568 -15.22 4.54 14.40
CA ILE A 568 -14.84 5.41 13.30
C ILE A 568 -13.85 6.49 13.76
N LEU A 569 -12.77 6.64 13.00
CA LEU A 569 -11.84 7.75 13.16
C LEU A 569 -12.24 8.88 12.24
N LEU A 570 -12.42 10.07 12.78
CA LEU A 570 -12.81 11.30 12.08
C LEU A 570 -11.73 12.37 12.22
N ASN A 571 -11.75 13.33 11.30
CA ASN A 571 -10.94 14.55 11.46
C ASN A 571 -11.51 15.43 12.57
N THR A 572 -10.64 16.09 13.35
CA THR A 572 -11.03 17.00 14.43
C THR A 572 -11.91 18.14 13.93
N THR A 573 -11.78 18.56 12.68
CA THR A 573 -12.58 19.63 12.04
C THR A 573 -14.00 19.18 11.65
N THR A 574 -14.37 17.90 11.83
CA THR A 574 -15.73 17.43 11.57
C THR A 574 -16.75 18.25 12.40
N SER A 575 -17.81 18.76 11.76
CA SER A 575 -18.78 19.62 12.43
C SER A 575 -19.55 18.88 13.55
N GLU A 576 -19.96 19.61 14.59
CA GLU A 576 -20.68 19.03 15.71
C GLU A 576 -22.01 18.37 15.28
N SER A 577 -22.72 18.96 14.31
CA SER A 577 -23.96 18.37 13.79
C SER A 577 -23.73 17.00 13.14
N VAL A 578 -22.62 16.82 12.44
CA VAL A 578 -22.23 15.52 11.85
C VAL A 578 -21.84 14.54 12.95
N LYS A 579 -21.07 14.96 13.95
CA LYS A 579 -20.69 14.14 15.11
C LYS A 579 -21.91 13.63 15.87
N GLU A 580 -22.87 14.52 16.14
CA GLU A 580 -24.13 14.16 16.84
C GLU A 580 -24.98 13.18 16.03
N ASP A 581 -25.14 13.39 14.72
CA ASP A 581 -25.89 12.47 13.86
C ASP A 581 -25.22 11.10 13.80
N LEU A 582 -23.89 11.02 13.66
CA LEU A 582 -23.17 9.76 13.69
C LEU A 582 -23.30 9.04 15.05
N LYS A 583 -23.24 9.75 16.18
CA LYS A 583 -23.50 9.17 17.51
C LYS A 583 -24.93 8.60 17.60
N LYS A 584 -25.94 9.31 17.11
CA LYS A 584 -27.33 8.85 17.06
C LYS A 584 -27.49 7.57 16.22
N ARG A 585 -26.67 7.41 15.17
CA ARG A 585 -26.60 6.17 14.36
C ARG A 585 -25.87 5.04 15.05
N GLY A 586 -25.26 5.25 16.22
CA GLY A 586 -24.58 4.21 17.01
C GLY A 586 -23.10 4.04 16.67
N TYR A 587 -22.42 5.10 16.21
CA TYR A 587 -20.97 5.10 16.03
C TYR A 587 -20.22 5.47 17.30
N ASP A 588 -19.07 4.81 17.53
CA ASP A 588 -18.06 5.20 18.51
C ASP A 588 -17.01 6.05 17.79
N LEU A 589 -16.92 7.34 18.20
CA LEU A 589 -16.12 8.35 17.48
C LEU A 589 -14.77 8.55 18.13
N SER A 590 -13.70 8.49 17.31
CA SER A 590 -12.36 8.94 17.66
C SER A 590 -11.90 10.04 16.68
N PHE A 591 -10.88 10.83 17.05
CA PHE A 591 -10.51 12.03 16.31
C PHE A 591 -9.01 12.15 16.14
N GLU A 592 -8.58 12.64 14.96
CA GLU A 592 -7.22 13.00 14.60
C GLU A 592 -7.19 14.30 13.80
N GLU A 593 -6.08 15.03 13.87
CA GLU A 593 -5.89 16.27 13.11
C GLU A 593 -5.67 16.01 11.61
N ARG A 594 -5.07 14.87 11.26
CA ARG A 594 -4.78 14.46 9.89
C ARG A 594 -5.31 13.07 9.63
N THR A 595 -6.26 12.96 8.73
CA THR A 595 -6.95 11.70 8.41
C THR A 595 -6.95 11.37 6.91
N SER A 596 -6.37 12.23 6.05
CA SER A 596 -6.33 12.02 4.59
C SER A 596 -5.48 10.82 4.15
N GLY A 597 -4.53 10.38 4.97
CA GLY A 597 -3.50 9.44 4.56
C GLY A 597 -2.42 10.08 3.67
N PRO A 598 -1.21 9.48 3.57
CA PRO A 598 -0.13 9.97 2.70
C PRO A 598 -0.35 9.53 1.25
N ILE A 599 -1.30 10.21 0.56
CA ILE A 599 -1.72 9.89 -0.80
C ILE A 599 -0.85 10.64 -1.81
N ASN A 600 -0.33 9.92 -2.81
CA ASN A 600 0.33 10.47 -3.98
C ASN A 600 -0.44 10.09 -5.24
N ALA A 601 -0.60 11.04 -6.18
CA ALA A 601 -1.43 10.81 -7.36
C ALA A 601 -1.00 11.65 -8.56
N ILE A 602 -1.32 11.15 -9.77
CA ILE A 602 -1.19 11.87 -11.04
C ILE A 602 -2.52 11.81 -11.79
N PHE A 603 -3.07 12.97 -12.12
CA PHE A 603 -4.24 13.13 -12.98
C PHE A 603 -3.80 13.53 -14.40
N PHE A 604 -4.50 13.03 -15.39
CA PHE A 604 -4.22 13.26 -16.82
C PHE A 604 -5.24 14.22 -17.40
N ASP A 605 -4.83 15.45 -17.64
CA ASP A 605 -5.63 16.48 -18.28
C ASP A 605 -5.46 16.41 -19.80
N TRP A 606 -6.23 15.54 -20.44
CA TRP A 606 -6.20 15.37 -21.90
C TRP A 606 -6.71 16.58 -22.66
N ALA A 607 -7.53 17.43 -22.04
CA ALA A 607 -8.04 18.64 -22.68
C ALA A 607 -6.94 19.67 -22.90
N HIS A 608 -5.99 19.77 -22.00
CA HIS A 608 -4.88 20.71 -22.05
C HIS A 608 -3.52 20.04 -22.35
N GLY A 609 -3.46 18.72 -22.44
CA GLY A 609 -2.24 17.97 -22.71
C GLY A 609 -1.20 18.10 -21.59
N SER A 610 -1.66 18.02 -20.32
CA SER A 610 -0.81 18.19 -19.14
C SER A 610 -1.09 17.12 -18.09
N PHE A 611 -0.14 16.97 -17.15
CA PHE A 611 -0.26 16.17 -15.94
C PHE A 611 -0.48 17.09 -14.74
N TRP A 612 -1.33 16.65 -13.80
CA TRP A 612 -1.52 17.30 -12.52
C TRP A 612 -1.11 16.35 -11.42
N GLY A 613 -0.09 16.72 -10.63
CA GLY A 613 0.39 15.91 -9.52
C GLY A 613 -0.16 16.40 -8.19
N GLY A 614 -0.55 15.44 -7.33
CA GLY A 614 -0.87 15.67 -5.94
C GLY A 614 0.07 14.86 -5.05
N SER A 615 0.69 15.49 -4.06
CA SER A 615 1.46 14.82 -3.02
C SER A 615 0.93 15.22 -1.64
N SER A 616 0.75 14.25 -0.76
CA SER A 616 0.12 14.49 0.54
C SER A 616 0.91 15.50 1.39
N ASN A 617 0.24 16.05 2.38
CA ASN A 617 0.85 16.88 3.43
C ASN A 617 1.29 16.04 4.65
N HIS A 618 1.22 14.71 4.55
CA HIS A 618 1.78 13.79 5.54
C HIS A 618 3.26 13.54 5.28
N GLY A 619 4.03 13.31 6.36
CA GLY A 619 5.44 12.94 6.26
C GLY A 619 6.25 13.89 5.39
N GLU A 620 7.05 13.29 4.51
CA GLU A 620 7.97 14.00 3.62
C GLU A 620 7.60 13.79 2.14
N ASP A 621 6.35 13.38 1.84
CA ASP A 621 5.85 13.17 0.49
C ASP A 621 6.16 14.36 -0.43
N TYR A 622 6.62 14.09 -1.63
CA TYR A 622 7.04 15.12 -2.57
C TYR A 622 6.82 14.73 -4.03
N GLY A 623 6.68 15.74 -4.88
CA GLY A 623 6.52 15.54 -6.31
C GLY A 623 7.23 16.60 -7.12
N ILE A 624 7.63 16.23 -8.33
CA ILE A 624 8.28 17.10 -9.32
C ILE A 624 7.62 16.82 -10.68
N GLY A 625 7.21 17.90 -11.36
CA GLY A 625 6.68 17.86 -12.72
C GLY A 625 7.46 18.77 -13.66
N TRP A 626 7.49 18.42 -14.98
CA TRP A 626 8.18 19.20 -16.01
C TRP A 626 7.43 19.26 -17.34
#